data_58cd7cb1a1ff62664c44d40ecda59120
#
_entry.id   58cd7cb1a1ff62664c44d40ecda59120
#
_cell.length_a   1.000
_cell.length_b   1.000
_cell.length_c   1.000
_cell.angle_alpha   90.00
_cell.angle_beta   90.00
_cell.angle_gamma   90.00
#
_symmetry.space_group_name_H-M   'P 1'
#
loop_
_entity.id
_entity.type
_entity.pdbx_description
1 polymer ?
#
loop_
_entity_poly.entity_id
_entity_poly.type
_entity_poly.pdbx_seq_one_letter_code
_entity_poly.pdbx_strand_id
1 'polypeptide(L)'
;MASRSAQQVGTLEWWQQGGKWFSYEGHAIFSRMAGQGEPLILLHGFPTASWDWHRMWPMLTQQYNVLVLDMLGFGFSDKPVPYDYSIEDQADLFEGWISGLGLKTVHLFAHDYGCSVTQELLAREQEGTLPFRIASICFLNGALFPEVHHPLLIQKLLCSPLGGLISRGLSRRTFERNFRRLLGPANPPDRQDMDDFWQLLTYNNGRGILHHLIHFMEERRCHRNRWVGALQKATQPMRLVSGVADPVSGAAMARRYRELVPNADVVSLRNVGHYPHFESPWDVFSAYREFRKQQ
;
A
#
# COMPACT_ATOMS: atom_id res chain seq x y z
N MET A 1 -11.07 5.01 40.26
CA MET A 1 -11.29 4.04 39.19
C MET A 1 -11.72 4.80 37.95
N ALA A 2 -10.80 5.09 37.06
CA ALA A 2 -11.12 5.82 35.82
C ALA A 2 -11.88 4.88 34.88
N SER A 3 -13.07 5.29 34.45
CA SER A 3 -13.87 4.57 33.47
C SER A 3 -13.08 4.47 32.19
N ARG A 4 -12.73 3.27 31.74
CA ARG A 4 -12.32 3.04 30.36
C ARG A 4 -13.52 3.40 29.49
N SER A 5 -13.49 4.57 28.86
CA SER A 5 -14.44 4.94 27.82
C SER A 5 -14.45 3.81 26.80
N ALA A 6 -15.64 3.30 26.46
CA ALA A 6 -15.79 2.32 25.40
C ALA A 6 -15.18 2.92 24.13
N GLN A 7 -14.04 2.38 23.69
CA GLN A 7 -13.35 2.85 22.51
C GLN A 7 -14.23 2.59 21.29
N GLN A 8 -14.48 3.64 20.52
CA GLN A 8 -15.27 3.53 19.30
C GLN A 8 -14.42 2.79 18.26
N VAL A 9 -14.78 1.55 18.00
CA VAL A 9 -14.12 0.70 16.97
C VAL A 9 -14.19 1.42 15.62
N GLY A 10 -13.05 1.48 14.91
CA GLY A 10 -12.98 2.13 13.59
C GLY A 10 -12.48 3.57 13.60
N THR A 11 -11.96 4.09 14.72
CA THR A 11 -11.26 5.38 14.77
C THR A 11 -9.74 5.22 14.59
N LEU A 12 -9.06 6.28 14.16
CA LEU A 12 -7.61 6.28 14.02
C LEU A 12 -6.90 6.04 15.36
N GLU A 13 -7.47 6.55 16.47
CA GLU A 13 -6.95 6.29 17.81
C GLU A 13 -7.07 4.79 18.18
N TRP A 14 -8.21 4.16 17.91
CA TRP A 14 -8.39 2.72 18.10
C TRP A 14 -7.40 1.92 17.24
N TRP A 15 -7.10 2.41 16.01
CA TRP A 15 -6.12 1.78 15.14
C TRP A 15 -4.73 1.80 15.77
N GLN A 16 -4.28 2.95 16.21
CA GLN A 16 -2.97 3.15 16.84
C GLN A 16 -2.83 2.32 18.13
N GLN A 17 -3.84 2.36 19.01
CA GLN A 17 -3.79 1.64 20.29
C GLN A 17 -3.81 0.11 20.13
N GLY A 18 -4.41 -0.41 19.07
CA GLY A 18 -4.40 -1.85 18.75
C GLY A 18 -3.13 -2.32 18.05
N GLY A 19 -2.20 -1.42 17.74
CA GLY A 19 -0.94 -1.74 17.11
C GLY A 19 0.17 -2.14 18.07
N LYS A 20 1.28 -2.57 17.50
CA LYS A 20 2.53 -2.89 18.18
C LYS A 20 3.69 -2.23 17.46
N TRP A 21 4.77 -2.06 18.17
CA TRP A 21 6.00 -1.49 17.64
C TRP A 21 7.10 -2.54 17.63
N PHE A 22 7.92 -2.54 16.59
CA PHE A 22 9.15 -3.31 16.52
C PHE A 22 10.27 -2.43 15.95
N SER A 23 11.51 -2.85 16.11
CA SER A 23 12.66 -2.11 15.61
C SER A 23 13.14 -2.69 14.29
N TYR A 24 13.31 -1.82 13.30
CA TYR A 24 14.01 -2.09 12.05
C TYR A 24 15.16 -1.12 11.93
N GLU A 25 16.41 -1.62 11.93
CA GLU A 25 17.64 -0.81 11.88
C GLU A 25 17.69 0.35 12.90
N GLY A 26 17.14 0.10 14.10
CA GLY A 26 17.07 1.11 15.16
C GLY A 26 15.87 2.07 15.06
N HIS A 27 15.06 1.97 14.02
CA HIS A 27 13.85 2.78 13.83
C HIS A 27 12.60 2.06 14.31
N ALA A 28 11.68 2.80 14.92
CA ALA A 28 10.41 2.26 15.41
C ALA A 28 9.41 2.12 14.26
N ILE A 29 8.93 0.91 14.04
CA ILE A 29 7.95 0.56 13.00
C ILE A 29 6.63 0.19 13.67
N PHE A 30 5.57 0.86 13.26
CA PHE A 30 4.22 0.55 13.68
C PHE A 30 3.67 -0.63 12.88
N SER A 31 3.05 -1.60 13.57
CA SER A 31 2.37 -2.74 12.95
C SER A 31 1.09 -3.08 13.67
N ARG A 32 0.17 -3.71 12.98
CA ARG A 32 -1.07 -4.21 13.55
C ARG A 32 -1.39 -5.60 13.02
N MET A 33 -1.87 -6.46 13.90
CA MET A 33 -2.23 -7.83 13.56
C MET A 33 -3.54 -8.20 14.25
N ALA A 34 -4.42 -8.92 13.54
CA ALA A 34 -5.64 -9.48 14.10
C ALA A 34 -6.19 -10.62 13.23
N GLY A 35 -7.11 -11.39 13.81
CA GLY A 35 -7.72 -12.54 13.15
C GLY A 35 -6.92 -13.82 13.34
N GLN A 36 -7.38 -14.87 12.70
CA GLN A 36 -6.78 -16.22 12.72
C GLN A 36 -6.89 -16.84 11.32
N GLY A 37 -6.08 -17.86 11.05
CA GLY A 37 -6.07 -18.53 9.76
C GLY A 37 -4.80 -18.24 8.95
N GLU A 38 -4.92 -18.25 7.64
CA GLU A 38 -3.77 -18.03 6.73
C GLU A 38 -3.24 -16.60 6.85
N PRO A 39 -1.90 -16.44 6.88
CA PRO A 39 -1.30 -15.11 6.98
C PRO A 39 -1.56 -14.27 5.73
N LEU A 40 -2.20 -13.12 5.91
CA LEU A 40 -2.47 -12.12 4.88
C LEU A 40 -1.75 -10.82 5.21
N ILE A 41 -0.73 -10.50 4.43
CA ILE A 41 0.07 -9.28 4.58
C ILE A 41 -0.54 -8.18 3.70
N LEU A 42 -0.88 -7.05 4.30
CA LEU A 42 -1.41 -5.89 3.61
C LEU A 42 -0.30 -4.83 3.44
N LEU A 43 -0.09 -4.38 2.20
CA LEU A 43 0.90 -3.35 1.88
C LEU A 43 0.17 -2.08 1.40
N HIS A 44 0.40 -0.97 2.09
CA HIS A 44 -0.27 0.31 1.81
C HIS A 44 0.40 1.12 0.69
N GLY A 45 -0.23 2.23 0.31
CA GLY A 45 0.22 3.13 -0.76
C GLY A 45 0.90 4.41 -0.26
N PHE A 46 1.40 5.21 -1.21
CA PHE A 46 1.91 6.57 -1.00
C PHE A 46 0.78 7.60 -1.22
N PRO A 47 0.68 8.64 -0.43
CA PRO A 47 1.46 9.02 0.76
C PRO A 47 0.76 8.64 2.07
N THR A 48 -0.05 7.61 2.06
CA THR A 48 -0.89 7.19 3.17
C THR A 48 -0.19 6.18 4.10
N ALA A 49 -0.93 5.29 4.76
CA ALA A 49 -0.40 4.38 5.77
C ALA A 49 -1.27 3.12 5.85
N SER A 50 -0.96 2.22 6.76
CA SER A 50 -1.74 1.00 7.02
C SER A 50 -3.22 1.27 7.33
N TRP A 51 -3.56 2.47 7.77
CA TRP A 51 -4.94 2.93 7.95
C TRP A 51 -5.80 2.85 6.69
N ASP A 52 -5.21 2.83 5.50
CA ASP A 52 -5.94 2.65 4.23
C ASP A 52 -6.87 1.44 4.26
N TRP A 53 -6.47 0.41 5.01
CA TRP A 53 -7.16 -0.86 5.11
C TRP A 53 -8.27 -0.90 6.17
N HIS A 54 -8.49 0.19 6.92
CA HIS A 54 -9.40 0.18 8.08
C HIS A 54 -10.83 -0.23 7.73
N ARG A 55 -11.32 0.14 6.52
CA ARG A 55 -12.67 -0.23 6.08
C ARG A 55 -12.81 -1.72 5.72
N MET A 56 -11.71 -2.36 5.31
CA MET A 56 -11.68 -3.79 5.02
C MET A 56 -11.30 -4.64 6.24
N TRP A 57 -10.68 -4.04 7.24
CA TRP A 57 -10.13 -4.73 8.40
C TRP A 57 -11.11 -5.68 9.09
N PRO A 58 -12.36 -5.27 9.41
CA PRO A 58 -13.31 -6.15 10.09
C PRO A 58 -13.67 -7.39 9.26
N MET A 59 -13.74 -7.25 7.93
CA MET A 59 -14.10 -8.36 7.04
C MET A 59 -12.93 -9.33 6.84
N LEU A 60 -11.74 -8.81 6.70
CA LEU A 60 -10.53 -9.61 6.50
C LEU A 60 -10.17 -10.39 7.77
N THR A 61 -10.22 -9.76 8.95
CA THR A 61 -9.84 -10.38 10.23
C THR A 61 -10.79 -11.47 10.69
N GLN A 62 -11.99 -11.56 10.11
CA GLN A 62 -12.91 -12.68 10.34
C GLN A 62 -12.47 -13.97 9.63
N GLN A 63 -11.62 -13.89 8.61
CA GLN A 63 -11.29 -15.03 7.74
C GLN A 63 -9.79 -15.31 7.67
N TYR A 64 -8.94 -14.33 7.97
CA TYR A 64 -7.49 -14.43 7.83
C TYR A 64 -6.78 -13.94 9.07
N ASN A 65 -5.56 -14.41 9.28
CA ASN A 65 -4.60 -13.76 10.15
C ASN A 65 -4.01 -12.56 9.39
N VAL A 66 -4.58 -11.38 9.63
CA VAL A 66 -4.26 -10.15 8.88
C VAL A 66 -3.13 -9.40 9.56
N LEU A 67 -2.10 -9.07 8.79
CA LEU A 67 -0.92 -8.37 9.23
C LEU A 67 -0.69 -7.12 8.36
N VAL A 68 -0.43 -6.00 8.99
CA VAL A 68 -0.14 -4.73 8.30
C VAL A 68 0.92 -3.96 9.08
N LEU A 69 1.76 -3.21 8.40
CA LEU A 69 2.67 -2.25 9.01
C LEU A 69 2.59 -0.90 8.29
N ASP A 70 2.98 0.16 8.99
CA ASP A 70 3.33 1.42 8.35
C ASP A 70 4.79 1.33 7.91
N MET A 71 5.03 1.43 6.61
CA MET A 71 6.40 1.42 6.07
C MET A 71 7.24 2.55 6.67
N LEU A 72 8.56 2.38 6.71
CA LEU A 72 9.45 3.42 7.20
C LEU A 72 9.25 4.70 6.38
N GLY A 73 9.07 5.83 7.06
CA GLY A 73 8.72 7.10 6.43
C GLY A 73 7.22 7.39 6.37
N PHE A 74 6.35 6.43 6.71
CA PHE A 74 4.89 6.56 6.59
C PHE A 74 4.17 6.44 7.94
N GLY A 75 2.93 6.93 7.97
CA GLY A 75 2.00 6.73 9.07
C GLY A 75 2.57 7.02 10.44
N PHE A 76 2.44 6.07 11.36
CA PHE A 76 2.99 6.17 12.71
C PHE A 76 4.47 5.77 12.80
N SER A 77 5.04 5.08 11.81
CA SER A 77 6.44 4.68 11.80
C SER A 77 7.40 5.87 11.78
N ASP A 78 8.66 5.63 12.15
CA ASP A 78 9.70 6.64 12.15
C ASP A 78 9.98 7.21 10.74
N LYS A 79 10.52 8.43 10.72
CA LYS A 79 10.82 9.18 9.51
C LYS A 79 12.22 9.78 9.60
N PRO A 80 13.26 8.92 9.60
CA PRO A 80 14.63 9.36 9.75
C PRO A 80 15.07 10.31 8.63
N VAL A 81 15.93 11.29 8.98
CA VAL A 81 16.60 12.19 8.05
C VAL A 81 18.00 12.46 8.60
N PRO A 82 19.08 12.17 7.84
CA PRO A 82 19.08 11.64 6.48
C PRO A 82 18.72 10.14 6.42
N TYR A 83 18.04 9.72 5.36
CA TYR A 83 17.76 8.32 5.06
C TYR A 83 17.49 8.15 3.56
N ASP A 84 17.95 7.03 2.98
CA ASP A 84 17.75 6.70 1.58
C ASP A 84 16.54 5.76 1.43
N TYR A 85 15.38 6.36 1.32
CA TYR A 85 14.13 5.62 1.17
C TYR A 85 14.04 4.96 -0.21
N SER A 86 14.06 3.64 -0.27
CA SER A 86 13.95 2.86 -1.49
C SER A 86 12.88 1.77 -1.40
N ILE A 87 12.45 1.27 -2.55
CA ILE A 87 11.56 0.10 -2.62
C ILE A 87 12.27 -1.15 -2.10
N GLU A 88 13.57 -1.29 -2.37
CA GLU A 88 14.38 -2.42 -1.91
C GLU A 88 14.47 -2.43 -0.38
N ASP A 89 14.72 -1.28 0.25
CA ASP A 89 14.76 -1.14 1.71
C ASP A 89 13.40 -1.47 2.37
N GLN A 90 12.29 -1.05 1.76
CA GLN A 90 10.97 -1.45 2.24
C GLN A 90 10.71 -2.95 2.07
N ALA A 91 11.24 -3.57 1.02
CA ALA A 91 11.18 -5.02 0.88
C ALA A 91 12.01 -5.73 1.95
N ASP A 92 13.20 -5.22 2.31
CA ASP A 92 14.01 -5.70 3.44
C ASP A 92 13.24 -5.61 4.76
N LEU A 93 12.54 -4.50 4.99
CA LEU A 93 11.68 -4.32 6.16
C LEU A 93 10.59 -5.40 6.23
N PHE A 94 9.86 -5.65 5.13
CA PHE A 94 8.83 -6.70 5.10
C PHE A 94 9.42 -8.10 5.25
N GLU A 95 10.53 -8.38 4.59
CA GLU A 95 11.23 -9.66 4.67
C GLU A 95 11.68 -9.95 6.10
N GLY A 96 12.34 -8.99 6.75
CA GLY A 96 12.78 -9.11 8.15
C GLY A 96 11.61 -9.29 9.11
N TRP A 97 10.53 -8.51 8.92
CA TRP A 97 9.35 -8.59 9.77
C TRP A 97 8.62 -9.93 9.65
N ILE A 98 8.33 -10.38 8.43
CA ILE A 98 7.63 -11.64 8.15
C ILE A 98 8.46 -12.83 8.70
N SER A 99 9.77 -12.80 8.48
CA SER A 99 10.70 -13.83 8.97
C SER A 99 10.79 -13.83 10.50
N GLY A 100 10.85 -12.66 11.12
CA GLY A 100 10.87 -12.49 12.57
C GLY A 100 9.59 -13.02 13.25
N LEU A 101 8.47 -13.03 12.55
CA LEU A 101 7.22 -13.67 13.00
C LEU A 101 7.20 -15.19 12.75
N GLY A 102 8.21 -15.77 12.12
CA GLY A 102 8.31 -17.20 11.84
C GLY A 102 7.37 -17.69 10.75
N LEU A 103 6.77 -16.80 9.95
CA LEU A 103 5.84 -17.14 8.89
C LEU A 103 6.60 -17.77 7.71
N LYS A 104 6.15 -18.95 7.25
CA LYS A 104 6.79 -19.69 6.14
C LYS A 104 6.06 -19.54 4.81
N THR A 105 4.79 -19.17 4.86
CA THR A 105 3.97 -18.96 3.66
C THR A 105 3.01 -17.82 3.95
N VAL A 106 2.90 -16.87 3.02
CA VAL A 106 2.06 -15.68 3.17
C VAL A 106 1.29 -15.39 1.88
N HIS A 107 0.17 -14.69 2.02
CA HIS A 107 -0.56 -14.06 0.93
C HIS A 107 -0.32 -12.57 0.98
N LEU A 108 -0.12 -11.93 -0.17
CA LEU A 108 0.13 -10.49 -0.26
C LEU A 108 -1.07 -9.80 -0.87
N PHE A 109 -1.48 -8.69 -0.27
CA PHE A 109 -2.54 -7.83 -0.77
C PHE A 109 -2.01 -6.38 -0.76
N ALA A 110 -1.71 -5.85 -1.94
CA ALA A 110 -0.89 -4.66 -2.09
C ALA A 110 -1.62 -3.53 -2.83
N HIS A 111 -1.39 -2.32 -2.39
CA HIS A 111 -1.90 -1.09 -3.00
C HIS A 111 -0.76 -0.13 -3.35
N ASP A 112 -0.82 0.51 -4.50
CA ASP A 112 0.07 1.57 -5.03
C ASP A 112 1.57 1.34 -4.79
N TYR A 113 2.18 2.04 -3.82
CA TYR A 113 3.59 1.88 -3.44
C TYR A 113 3.88 0.43 -3.02
N GLY A 114 2.98 -0.15 -2.23
CA GLY A 114 3.07 -1.55 -1.80
C GLY A 114 3.08 -2.55 -2.97
N CYS A 115 2.52 -2.21 -4.13
CA CYS A 115 2.63 -3.05 -5.32
C CYS A 115 4.09 -3.18 -5.79
N SER A 116 4.89 -2.09 -5.73
CA SER A 116 6.30 -2.14 -6.11
C SER A 116 7.13 -2.94 -5.11
N VAL A 117 6.86 -2.77 -3.81
CA VAL A 117 7.47 -3.62 -2.76
C VAL A 117 7.15 -5.10 -3.00
N THR A 118 5.89 -5.39 -3.35
CA THR A 118 5.47 -6.76 -3.68
C THR A 118 6.16 -7.32 -4.93
N GLN A 119 6.38 -6.49 -5.96
CA GLN A 119 7.13 -6.90 -7.16
C GLN A 119 8.60 -7.24 -6.82
N GLU A 120 9.23 -6.47 -5.93
CA GLU A 120 10.57 -6.76 -5.44
C GLU A 120 10.62 -8.07 -4.63
N LEU A 121 9.69 -8.27 -3.68
CA LEU A 121 9.58 -9.52 -2.93
C LEU A 121 9.37 -10.74 -3.85
N LEU A 122 8.54 -10.59 -4.88
CA LEU A 122 8.31 -11.64 -5.89
C LEU A 122 9.58 -11.95 -6.68
N ALA A 123 10.37 -10.93 -7.06
CA ALA A 123 11.63 -11.11 -7.73
C ALA A 123 12.63 -11.88 -6.84
N ARG A 124 12.72 -11.54 -5.56
CA ARG A 124 13.57 -12.25 -4.57
C ARG A 124 13.15 -13.71 -4.38
N GLU A 125 11.84 -13.98 -4.36
CA GLU A 125 11.37 -15.38 -4.28
C GLU A 125 11.82 -16.19 -5.48
N GLN A 126 11.70 -15.63 -6.69
CA GLN A 126 12.16 -16.30 -7.94
C GLN A 126 13.67 -16.52 -8.00
N GLU A 127 14.44 -15.67 -7.35
CA GLU A 127 15.90 -15.79 -7.17
C GLU A 127 16.29 -16.77 -6.05
N GLY A 128 15.31 -17.24 -5.26
CA GLY A 128 15.54 -18.15 -4.14
C GLY A 128 16.18 -17.49 -2.93
N THR A 129 16.12 -16.17 -2.82
CA THR A 129 16.70 -15.40 -1.70
C THR A 129 15.69 -15.11 -0.59
N LEU A 130 14.38 -15.16 -0.88
CA LEU A 130 13.34 -14.88 0.10
C LEU A 130 13.18 -16.06 1.09
N PRO A 131 13.18 -15.84 2.43
CA PRO A 131 13.13 -16.91 3.43
C PRO A 131 11.73 -17.49 3.68
N PHE A 132 10.71 -17.00 2.98
CA PHE A 132 9.33 -17.48 3.00
C PHE A 132 8.76 -17.58 1.59
N ARG A 133 7.64 -18.28 1.44
CA ARG A 133 6.94 -18.46 0.17
C ARG A 133 5.76 -17.50 0.05
N ILE A 134 5.59 -16.92 -1.13
CA ILE A 134 4.40 -16.13 -1.51
C ILE A 134 3.39 -17.10 -2.14
N ALA A 135 2.28 -17.36 -1.45
CA ALA A 135 1.25 -18.29 -1.93
C ALA A 135 0.34 -17.68 -2.98
N SER A 136 0.00 -16.40 -2.85
CA SER A 136 -0.76 -15.65 -3.85
C SER A 136 -0.60 -14.14 -3.67
N ILE A 137 -0.91 -13.38 -4.71
CA ILE A 137 -0.80 -11.93 -4.72
C ILE A 137 -2.09 -11.32 -5.26
N CYS A 138 -2.66 -10.36 -4.54
CA CYS A 138 -3.71 -9.51 -5.05
C CYS A 138 -3.22 -8.05 -5.09
N PHE A 139 -3.24 -7.46 -6.27
CA PHE A 139 -2.88 -6.07 -6.49
C PHE A 139 -4.14 -5.20 -6.54
N LEU A 140 -4.09 -4.03 -5.92
CA LEU A 140 -4.98 -2.91 -6.15
C LEU A 140 -4.25 -1.84 -6.96
N ASN A 141 -4.96 -0.83 -7.43
CA ASN A 141 -4.39 0.25 -8.23
C ASN A 141 -2.96 0.64 -7.82
N GLY A 142 -2.00 0.35 -8.68
CA GLY A 142 -0.59 0.63 -8.48
C GLY A 142 0.14 0.74 -9.82
N ALA A 143 1.25 1.45 -9.86
CA ALA A 143 2.01 1.66 -11.09
C ALA A 143 2.93 0.46 -11.38
N LEU A 144 2.34 -0.71 -11.62
CA LEU A 144 3.02 -1.97 -11.95
C LEU A 144 3.89 -1.86 -13.22
N PHE A 145 3.49 -0.99 -14.15
CA PHE A 145 4.15 -0.75 -15.44
C PHE A 145 4.43 0.75 -15.58
N PRO A 146 5.69 1.20 -15.41
CA PRO A 146 6.05 2.63 -15.42
C PRO A 146 5.63 3.37 -16.69
N GLU A 147 5.60 2.69 -17.84
CA GLU A 147 5.27 3.25 -19.15
C GLU A 147 3.82 3.72 -19.30
N VAL A 148 2.91 3.23 -18.47
CA VAL A 148 1.48 3.61 -18.47
C VAL A 148 1.06 4.32 -17.18
N HIS A 149 2.01 4.74 -16.37
CA HIS A 149 1.78 5.53 -15.16
C HIS A 149 1.63 7.02 -15.52
N HIS A 150 0.57 7.65 -15.03
CA HIS A 150 0.27 9.08 -15.26
C HIS A 150 0.38 9.89 -13.98
N PRO A 151 1.60 10.32 -13.56
CA PRO A 151 1.78 11.02 -12.29
C PRO A 151 1.09 12.38 -12.28
N LEU A 152 0.46 12.72 -11.15
CA LEU A 152 -0.12 14.04 -10.90
C LEU A 152 0.96 15.13 -10.90
N LEU A 153 0.54 16.38 -11.15
CA LEU A 153 1.46 17.53 -11.14
C LEU A 153 2.22 17.65 -9.81
N ILE A 154 1.54 17.43 -8.69
CA ILE A 154 2.17 17.49 -7.36
C ILE A 154 3.28 16.44 -7.20
N GLN A 155 3.11 15.24 -7.74
CA GLN A 155 4.13 14.19 -7.73
C GLN A 155 5.36 14.61 -8.54
N LYS A 156 5.15 15.20 -9.74
CA LYS A 156 6.24 15.74 -10.58
C LYS A 156 7.01 16.86 -9.87
N LEU A 157 6.28 17.72 -9.16
CA LEU A 157 6.88 18.83 -8.40
C LEU A 157 7.70 18.32 -7.20
N LEU A 158 7.22 17.29 -6.50
CA LEU A 158 7.96 16.66 -5.40
C LEU A 158 9.27 15.99 -5.87
N CYS A 159 9.30 15.44 -7.09
CA CYS A 159 10.51 14.88 -7.71
C CYS A 159 11.50 15.94 -8.22
N SER A 160 11.12 17.23 -8.24
CA SER A 160 11.98 18.28 -8.73
C SER A 160 13.03 18.72 -7.69
N PRO A 161 14.10 19.45 -8.09
CA PRO A 161 15.05 20.03 -7.13
C PRO A 161 14.44 20.91 -6.04
N LEU A 162 13.22 21.43 -6.27
CA LEU A 162 12.45 22.21 -5.29
C LEU A 162 11.55 21.32 -4.42
N GLY A 163 11.59 20.00 -4.59
CA GLY A 163 10.73 19.04 -3.89
C GLY A 163 10.71 19.22 -2.38
N GLY A 164 11.85 19.48 -1.76
CA GLY A 164 11.95 19.72 -0.32
C GLY A 164 11.18 20.96 0.17
N LEU A 165 11.18 22.05 -0.59
CA LEU A 165 10.40 23.24 -0.28
C LEU A 165 8.90 22.99 -0.48
N ILE A 166 8.54 22.31 -1.59
CA ILE A 166 7.17 21.97 -1.92
C ILE A 166 6.58 21.01 -0.88
N SER A 167 7.35 20.02 -0.46
CA SER A 167 7.01 19.07 0.58
C SER A 167 6.67 19.77 1.89
N ARG A 168 7.57 20.62 2.40
CA ARG A 168 7.36 21.38 3.63
C ARG A 168 6.22 22.40 3.53
N GLY A 169 6.00 22.97 2.34
CA GLY A 169 4.94 23.94 2.05
C GLY A 169 3.58 23.34 1.76
N LEU A 170 3.46 21.99 1.70
CA LEU A 170 2.19 21.34 1.39
C LEU A 170 1.14 21.65 2.45
N SER A 171 0.10 22.39 2.06
CA SER A 171 -1.02 22.70 2.95
C SER A 171 -2.05 21.58 2.96
N ARG A 172 -2.81 21.47 4.07
CA ARG A 172 -3.95 20.54 4.17
C ARG A 172 -4.91 20.71 2.98
N ARG A 173 -5.29 21.93 2.64
CA ARG A 173 -6.20 22.22 1.51
C ARG A 173 -5.65 21.69 0.18
N THR A 174 -4.34 21.79 -0.04
CA THR A 174 -3.69 21.27 -1.25
C THR A 174 -3.68 19.75 -1.25
N PHE A 175 -3.39 19.12 -0.11
CA PHE A 175 -3.46 17.68 0.06
C PHE A 175 -4.88 17.15 -0.23
N GLU A 176 -5.91 17.66 0.44
CA GLU A 176 -7.31 17.26 0.25
C GLU A 176 -7.76 17.37 -1.21
N ARG A 177 -7.43 18.50 -1.86
CA ARG A 177 -7.77 18.70 -3.27
C ARG A 177 -7.12 17.66 -4.19
N ASN A 178 -5.83 17.32 -3.96
CA ASN A 178 -5.15 16.32 -4.78
C ASN A 178 -5.63 14.90 -4.46
N PHE A 179 -5.85 14.60 -3.18
CA PHE A 179 -6.37 13.30 -2.74
C PHE A 179 -7.75 13.02 -3.35
N ARG A 180 -8.69 13.97 -3.25
CA ARG A 180 -10.03 13.83 -3.86
C ARG A 180 -10.00 13.62 -5.38
N ARG A 181 -8.99 14.10 -6.08
CA ARG A 181 -8.82 13.87 -7.54
C ARG A 181 -8.44 12.44 -7.88
N LEU A 182 -7.88 11.70 -6.93
CA LEU A 182 -7.51 10.30 -7.11
C LEU A 182 -8.73 9.38 -7.01
N LEU A 183 -9.77 9.82 -6.30
CA LEU A 183 -10.93 9.01 -5.98
C LEU A 183 -11.99 9.07 -7.08
N GLY A 184 -12.72 7.98 -7.22
CA GLY A 184 -13.90 7.91 -8.08
C GLY A 184 -15.11 8.62 -7.45
N PRO A 185 -16.19 8.79 -8.22
CA PRO A 185 -17.37 9.53 -7.78
C PRO A 185 -18.26 8.77 -6.78
N ALA A 186 -18.06 7.45 -6.60
CA ALA A 186 -19.01 6.61 -5.88
C ALA A 186 -19.01 6.83 -4.35
N ASN A 187 -17.85 7.03 -3.74
CA ASN A 187 -17.71 7.18 -2.28
C ASN A 187 -16.65 8.24 -1.93
N PRO A 188 -17.00 9.53 -1.99
CA PRO A 188 -16.07 10.56 -1.60
C PRO A 188 -15.75 10.46 -0.10
N PRO A 189 -14.50 10.73 0.30
CA PRO A 189 -14.11 10.75 1.71
C PRO A 189 -14.89 11.85 2.44
N ASP A 190 -15.29 11.55 3.66
CA ASP A 190 -15.91 12.54 4.53
C ASP A 190 -14.83 13.45 5.19
N ARG A 191 -15.26 14.28 6.14
CA ARG A 191 -14.36 15.19 6.83
C ARG A 191 -13.42 14.44 7.76
N GLN A 192 -13.90 13.40 8.45
CA GLN A 192 -13.11 12.61 9.39
C GLN A 192 -12.03 11.80 8.66
N ASP A 193 -12.38 11.19 7.54
CA ASP A 193 -11.40 10.50 6.67
C ASP A 193 -10.24 11.43 6.31
N MET A 194 -10.55 12.68 5.91
CA MET A 194 -9.53 13.66 5.53
C MET A 194 -8.73 14.17 6.72
N ASP A 195 -9.32 14.26 7.91
CA ASP A 195 -8.63 14.58 9.15
C ASP A 195 -7.63 13.48 9.51
N ASP A 196 -8.03 12.22 9.43
CA ASP A 196 -7.22 11.04 9.73
C ASP A 196 -6.03 10.91 8.77
N PHE A 197 -6.27 11.01 7.46
CA PHE A 197 -5.19 10.97 6.46
C PHE A 197 -4.20 12.13 6.63
N TRP A 198 -4.69 13.32 6.93
CA TRP A 198 -3.83 14.47 7.18
C TRP A 198 -3.00 14.31 8.46
N GLN A 199 -3.61 13.77 9.53
CA GLN A 199 -2.91 13.49 10.78
C GLN A 199 -1.77 12.50 10.56
N LEU A 200 -2.01 11.40 9.86
CA LEU A 200 -0.99 10.39 9.53
C LEU A 200 0.13 10.96 8.66
N LEU A 201 -0.23 11.73 7.62
CA LEU A 201 0.73 12.37 6.74
C LEU A 201 1.67 13.33 7.48
N THR A 202 1.15 14.02 8.50
CA THR A 202 1.92 15.02 9.24
C THR A 202 2.58 14.49 10.51
N TYR A 203 2.23 13.29 10.93
CA TYR A 203 2.82 12.64 12.10
C TYR A 203 4.34 12.55 11.98
N ASN A 204 5.08 12.90 13.06
CA ASN A 204 6.55 12.89 13.10
C ASN A 204 7.19 13.58 11.87
N ASN A 205 6.66 14.74 11.46
CA ASN A 205 7.16 15.51 10.32
C ASN A 205 7.10 14.78 8.96
N GLY A 206 6.20 13.81 8.77
CA GLY A 206 6.09 13.02 7.54
C GLY A 206 5.91 13.87 6.27
N ARG A 207 5.17 14.98 6.37
CA ARG A 207 5.07 15.94 5.28
C ARG A 207 6.45 16.44 4.81
N GLY A 208 7.41 16.61 5.72
CA GLY A 208 8.75 17.11 5.40
C GLY A 208 9.60 16.18 4.52
N ILE A 209 9.25 14.90 4.45
CA ILE A 209 10.04 13.87 3.74
C ILE A 209 9.39 13.35 2.46
N LEU A 210 8.22 13.85 2.04
CA LEU A 210 7.51 13.36 0.85
C LEU A 210 8.38 13.39 -0.42
N HIS A 211 9.28 14.38 -0.51
CA HIS A 211 10.20 14.50 -1.64
C HIS A 211 11.30 13.43 -1.63
N HIS A 212 11.60 12.80 -0.50
CA HIS A 212 12.46 11.62 -0.45
C HIS A 212 11.68 10.37 -0.86
N LEU A 213 10.49 10.20 -0.28
CA LEU A 213 9.65 9.04 -0.56
C LEU A 213 9.23 8.92 -2.02
N ILE A 214 9.01 10.04 -2.73
CA ILE A 214 8.49 10.03 -4.11
C ILE A 214 9.47 9.49 -5.15
N HIS A 215 10.75 9.30 -4.79
CA HIS A 215 11.78 8.76 -5.69
C HIS A 215 11.48 7.34 -6.18
N PHE A 216 10.58 6.62 -5.53
CA PHE A 216 10.08 5.33 -6.03
C PHE A 216 9.58 5.37 -7.48
N MET A 217 9.16 6.53 -7.98
CA MET A 217 8.74 6.66 -9.38
C MET A 217 9.91 6.48 -10.35
N GLU A 218 11.11 6.91 -9.96
CA GLU A 218 12.33 6.68 -10.74
C GLU A 218 12.81 5.24 -10.57
N GLU A 219 12.79 4.70 -9.37
CA GLU A 219 13.13 3.30 -9.11
C GLU A 219 12.28 2.36 -9.97
N ARG A 220 10.96 2.61 -10.11
CA ARG A 220 10.08 1.84 -11.01
C ARG A 220 10.58 1.81 -12.45
N ARG A 221 11.21 2.89 -12.94
CA ARG A 221 11.80 2.94 -14.29
C ARG A 221 13.12 2.20 -14.34
N CYS A 222 14.00 2.44 -13.37
CA CYS A 222 15.31 1.79 -13.29
C CYS A 222 15.18 0.27 -13.15
N HIS A 223 14.29 -0.20 -12.28
CA HIS A 223 14.08 -1.61 -12.00
C HIS A 223 12.97 -2.26 -12.83
N ARG A 224 12.47 -1.59 -13.88
CA ARG A 224 11.35 -2.08 -14.69
C ARG A 224 11.52 -3.53 -15.14
N ASN A 225 12.68 -3.86 -15.69
CA ASN A 225 12.93 -5.20 -16.24
C ASN A 225 12.90 -6.28 -15.16
N ARG A 226 13.39 -5.97 -13.97
CA ARG A 226 13.37 -6.86 -12.81
C ARG A 226 11.92 -7.07 -12.34
N TRP A 227 11.20 -6.00 -12.06
CA TRP A 227 9.88 -6.06 -11.43
C TRP A 227 8.79 -6.52 -12.41
N VAL A 228 8.78 -6.04 -13.63
CA VAL A 228 7.86 -6.53 -14.67
C VAL A 228 8.21 -7.96 -15.06
N GLY A 229 9.51 -8.30 -15.15
CA GLY A 229 9.98 -9.65 -15.40
C GLY A 229 9.52 -10.64 -14.34
N ALA A 230 9.46 -10.22 -13.07
CA ALA A 230 8.94 -11.04 -11.98
C ALA A 230 7.45 -11.35 -12.17
N LEU A 231 6.63 -10.37 -12.56
CA LEU A 231 5.21 -10.60 -12.87
C LEU A 231 5.03 -11.56 -14.05
N GLN A 232 5.87 -11.45 -15.08
CA GLN A 232 5.79 -12.29 -16.28
C GLN A 232 6.19 -13.75 -16.03
N LYS A 233 7.05 -13.99 -15.06
CA LYS A 233 7.56 -15.32 -14.68
C LYS A 233 6.84 -15.92 -13.49
N ALA A 234 5.91 -15.19 -12.87
CA ALA A 234 5.23 -15.64 -11.68
C ALA A 234 4.45 -16.95 -11.93
N THR A 235 4.63 -17.89 -11.03
CA THR A 235 3.88 -19.15 -10.97
C THR A 235 2.76 -19.10 -9.93
N GLN A 236 2.82 -18.13 -9.04
CA GLN A 236 1.81 -17.88 -8.02
C GLN A 236 0.53 -17.34 -8.67
N PRO A 237 -0.65 -17.71 -8.16
CA PRO A 237 -1.89 -17.03 -8.52
C PRO A 237 -1.79 -15.52 -8.24
N MET A 238 -2.17 -14.72 -9.24
CA MET A 238 -2.18 -13.25 -9.12
C MET A 238 -3.49 -12.68 -9.64
N ARG A 239 -4.07 -11.72 -8.91
CA ARG A 239 -5.24 -10.93 -9.34
C ARG A 239 -4.95 -9.45 -9.26
N LEU A 240 -5.42 -8.69 -10.24
CA LEU A 240 -5.50 -7.24 -10.20
C LEU A 240 -6.96 -6.82 -10.02
N VAL A 241 -7.29 -6.12 -8.94
CA VAL A 241 -8.58 -5.43 -8.76
C VAL A 241 -8.36 -3.95 -9.04
N SER A 242 -8.91 -3.46 -10.14
CA SER A 242 -8.63 -2.11 -10.66
C SER A 242 -9.85 -1.21 -10.59
N GLY A 243 -9.76 -0.10 -9.86
CA GLY A 243 -10.64 1.05 -9.97
C GLY A 243 -10.34 1.77 -11.28
N VAL A 244 -11.26 1.67 -12.26
CA VAL A 244 -10.97 2.16 -13.63
C VAL A 244 -11.06 3.68 -13.78
N ALA A 245 -11.66 4.37 -12.80
CA ALA A 245 -11.74 5.84 -12.75
C ALA A 245 -10.46 6.49 -12.20
N ASP A 246 -9.48 5.71 -11.75
CA ASP A 246 -8.18 6.20 -11.28
C ASP A 246 -7.43 6.93 -12.40
N PRO A 247 -7.08 8.22 -12.22
CA PRO A 247 -6.37 8.99 -13.23
C PRO A 247 -4.88 8.61 -13.36
N VAL A 248 -4.33 7.88 -12.37
CA VAL A 248 -2.89 7.58 -12.24
C VAL A 248 -2.55 6.18 -12.77
N SER A 249 -3.31 5.17 -12.35
CA SER A 249 -3.05 3.75 -12.62
C SER A 249 -4.34 2.94 -12.86
N GLY A 250 -5.35 3.54 -13.51
CA GLY A 250 -6.63 2.91 -13.75
C GLY A 250 -6.68 2.02 -14.99
N ALA A 251 -7.61 2.31 -15.92
CA ALA A 251 -7.91 1.46 -17.09
C ALA A 251 -6.69 1.14 -17.98
N ALA A 252 -5.74 2.07 -18.14
CA ALA A 252 -4.52 1.85 -18.93
C ALA A 252 -3.62 0.79 -18.26
N MET A 253 -3.50 0.84 -16.94
CA MET A 253 -2.74 -0.14 -16.16
C MET A 253 -3.36 -1.53 -16.24
N ALA A 254 -4.69 -1.64 -16.09
CA ALA A 254 -5.42 -2.90 -16.19
C ALA A 254 -5.30 -3.53 -17.60
N ARG A 255 -5.30 -2.70 -18.65
CA ARG A 255 -5.04 -3.17 -20.02
C ARG A 255 -3.62 -3.70 -20.15
N ARG A 256 -2.62 -2.95 -19.65
CA ARG A 256 -1.22 -3.34 -19.74
C ARG A 256 -0.92 -4.62 -18.94
N TYR A 257 -1.60 -4.80 -17.81
CA TYR A 257 -1.53 -6.04 -17.03
C TYR A 257 -2.00 -7.25 -17.86
N ARG A 258 -3.13 -7.12 -18.58
CA ARG A 258 -3.63 -8.19 -19.47
C ARG A 258 -2.69 -8.50 -20.64
N GLU A 259 -1.93 -7.51 -21.12
CA GLU A 259 -0.98 -7.69 -22.22
C GLU A 259 0.30 -8.42 -21.81
N LEU A 260 0.77 -8.18 -20.58
CA LEU A 260 2.10 -8.61 -20.15
C LEU A 260 2.12 -9.76 -19.17
N VAL A 261 1.05 -9.95 -18.37
CA VAL A 261 1.00 -10.98 -17.34
C VAL A 261 0.31 -12.23 -17.89
N PRO A 262 0.97 -13.39 -17.86
CA PRO A 262 0.35 -14.64 -18.29
C PRO A 262 -0.90 -14.99 -17.48
N ASN A 263 -1.95 -15.45 -18.14
CA ASN A 263 -3.23 -15.81 -17.50
C ASN A 263 -3.79 -14.69 -16.60
N ALA A 264 -3.69 -13.45 -17.06
CA ALA A 264 -4.05 -12.25 -16.30
C ALA A 264 -5.48 -12.31 -15.76
N ASP A 265 -5.63 -12.35 -14.46
CA ASP A 265 -6.91 -12.24 -13.75
C ASP A 265 -7.13 -10.79 -13.32
N VAL A 266 -8.14 -10.14 -13.89
CA VAL A 266 -8.39 -8.71 -13.69
C VAL A 266 -9.88 -8.45 -13.44
N VAL A 267 -10.16 -7.93 -12.26
CA VAL A 267 -11.48 -7.40 -11.89
C VAL A 267 -11.48 -5.89 -12.04
N SER A 268 -12.40 -5.34 -12.81
CA SER A 268 -12.50 -3.90 -13.05
C SER A 268 -13.71 -3.31 -12.32
N LEU A 269 -13.47 -2.37 -11.40
CA LEU A 269 -14.49 -1.68 -10.63
C LEU A 269 -14.83 -0.34 -11.29
N ARG A 270 -16.07 -0.23 -11.80
CA ARG A 270 -16.58 1.03 -12.41
C ARG A 270 -16.79 2.09 -11.34
N ASN A 271 -16.54 3.35 -11.67
CA ASN A 271 -16.74 4.51 -10.78
C ASN A 271 -15.87 4.50 -9.50
N VAL A 272 -14.89 3.60 -9.40
CA VAL A 272 -13.92 3.51 -8.32
C VAL A 272 -12.57 4.06 -8.80
N GLY A 273 -11.93 4.86 -7.99
CA GLY A 273 -10.67 5.52 -8.28
C GLY A 273 -9.45 4.74 -7.78
N HIS A 274 -8.47 5.49 -7.26
CA HIS A 274 -7.16 4.99 -6.91
C HIS A 274 -7.12 4.14 -5.63
N TYR A 275 -8.09 4.33 -4.71
CA TYR A 275 -8.16 3.63 -3.43
C TYR A 275 -9.34 2.65 -3.36
N PRO A 276 -9.36 1.54 -4.16
CA PRO A 276 -10.52 0.66 -4.24
C PRO A 276 -10.95 0.09 -2.89
N HIS A 277 -10.00 -0.30 -2.04
CA HIS A 277 -10.24 -0.86 -0.72
C HIS A 277 -10.84 0.15 0.28
N PHE A 278 -10.65 1.43 0.03
CA PHE A 278 -11.28 2.52 0.78
C PHE A 278 -12.63 2.92 0.16
N GLU A 279 -12.68 3.04 -1.18
CA GLU A 279 -13.84 3.53 -1.91
C GLU A 279 -14.97 2.49 -2.04
N SER A 280 -14.62 1.22 -2.23
CA SER A 280 -15.57 0.11 -2.44
C SER A 280 -15.12 -1.16 -1.72
N PRO A 281 -15.00 -1.12 -0.38
CA PRO A 281 -14.40 -2.20 0.41
C PRO A 281 -15.12 -3.55 0.23
N TRP A 282 -16.45 -3.56 0.05
CA TRP A 282 -17.23 -4.77 -0.16
C TRP A 282 -16.96 -5.43 -1.52
N ASP A 283 -16.85 -4.65 -2.59
CA ASP A 283 -16.57 -5.18 -3.92
C ASP A 283 -15.15 -5.73 -3.98
N VAL A 284 -14.18 -5.01 -3.38
CA VAL A 284 -12.80 -5.47 -3.27
C VAL A 284 -12.69 -6.75 -2.43
N PHE A 285 -13.37 -6.80 -1.29
CA PHE A 285 -13.41 -7.99 -0.45
C PHE A 285 -14.03 -9.20 -1.17
N SER A 286 -15.15 -8.97 -1.88
CA SER A 286 -15.81 -10.01 -2.67
C SER A 286 -14.91 -10.54 -3.77
N ALA A 287 -14.24 -9.66 -4.51
CA ALA A 287 -13.26 -10.03 -5.53
C ALA A 287 -12.07 -10.79 -4.93
N TYR A 288 -11.54 -10.34 -3.78
CA TYR A 288 -10.46 -11.03 -3.10
C TYR A 288 -10.88 -12.43 -2.62
N ARG A 289 -12.05 -12.55 -2.00
CA ARG A 289 -12.58 -13.83 -1.51
C ARG A 289 -12.84 -14.83 -2.66
N GLU A 290 -13.35 -14.35 -3.79
CA GLU A 290 -13.52 -15.18 -4.97
C GLU A 290 -12.17 -15.71 -5.49
N PHE A 291 -11.18 -14.84 -5.60
CA PHE A 291 -9.81 -15.19 -5.97
C PHE A 291 -9.23 -16.29 -5.05
N ARG A 292 -9.43 -16.15 -3.73
CA ARG A 292 -8.92 -17.14 -2.75
C ARG A 292 -9.62 -18.50 -2.82
N LYS A 293 -10.87 -18.55 -3.25
CA LYS A 293 -11.61 -19.81 -3.43
C LYS A 293 -11.16 -20.63 -4.65
N GLN A 294 -10.44 -20.01 -5.57
CA GLN A 294 -9.96 -20.66 -6.79
C GLN A 294 -8.57 -21.31 -6.61
N GLN A 295 -7.98 -21.18 -5.43
CA GLN A 295 -6.68 -21.69 -5.04
C GLN A 295 -6.81 -22.92 -4.14
#